data_3a2e104c80e293fd1a1fec4b2784d7a7
#
_entry.id   3a2e104c80e293fd1a1fec4b2784d7a7
#
_cell.length_a   1.000
_cell.length_b   1.000
_cell.length_c   1.000
_cell.angle_alpha   90.00
_cell.angle_beta   90.00
_cell.angle_gamma   90.00
#
_symmetry.space_group_name_H-M   'P 1'
#
loop_
_entity.id
_entity.type
_entity.pdbx_description
1 polymer ?
#
loop_
_entity_poly.entity_id
_entity_poly.type
_entity_poly.pdbx_seq_one_letter_code
_entity_poly.pdbx_strand_id
1 'polypeptide(L)'
;MHLRKATSPEETSPKQKHVRKCIVYTWDHKSSQSIWSGLRSLPIMNDDIQTFKALIVVHKILQEGHPVVLREAQSQMGWLDTCARMSSTSPRNYSQLIQAYVSFIHAKLRFHRMHKEFNGLFEYEEYISLKNIDNPDEGYETIIELMNLQDRIEKFQSLVFSTLRGRTNECQISSLVPLVKESYGIYKFLTSMLRAMHRRTDAIDALEPLRGRYQHQHYALRRFYFECASLKYLTSLINVPKLNSEPPNLLNSPDDHSREPLQLPPREPTPPSTPAGPTQSEIDEQARLLKEFEDKQRALKESEAAEARRIEEQALLREREFARKQAAQADEQRLAQEQLIRSQEINHIHGRAAEIERDLLFMRGQYERDQLMLQQYDMRVKALEMELAAAGQNVHAQMAGKDEMLQQLQEQVETWRKKYEAL
;
A
#
# COMPACT_ATOMS: atom_id res chain seq x y z
N MET A 1 -22.33 -1.61 4.47
CA MET A 1 -22.31 -2.91 5.19
C MET A 1 -20.89 -3.40 5.52
N HIS A 2 -19.92 -3.42 4.58
CA HIS A 2 -18.57 -3.95 4.81
C HIS A 2 -17.76 -3.13 5.83
N LEU A 3 -17.83 -1.81 5.75
CA LEU A 3 -17.12 -0.91 6.66
C LEU A 3 -17.52 -1.17 8.13
N ARG A 4 -18.82 -1.25 8.44
CA ARG A 4 -19.33 -1.58 9.78
C ARG A 4 -18.78 -2.91 10.31
N LYS A 5 -18.59 -3.93 9.44
CA LYS A 5 -18.02 -5.22 9.85
C LYS A 5 -16.49 -5.18 10.02
N ALA A 6 -15.80 -4.28 9.30
CA ALA A 6 -14.37 -4.06 9.46
C ALA A 6 -14.04 -3.28 10.74
N THR A 7 -14.96 -2.42 11.20
CA THR A 7 -14.83 -1.59 12.40
C THR A 7 -15.72 -2.07 13.55
N SER A 8 -15.86 -3.40 13.73
CA SER A 8 -16.65 -3.96 14.85
C SER A 8 -16.04 -3.60 16.22
N PRO A 9 -16.84 -3.50 17.29
CA PRO A 9 -16.36 -3.10 18.64
C PRO A 9 -15.53 -4.18 19.36
N GLU A 10 -15.44 -5.38 18.80
CA GLU A 10 -14.63 -6.47 19.34
C GLU A 10 -13.15 -6.11 19.24
N GLU A 11 -12.36 -6.38 20.30
CA GLU A 11 -10.92 -6.11 20.36
C GLU A 11 -10.10 -7.16 19.58
N THR A 12 -10.47 -7.38 18.33
CA THR A 12 -9.83 -8.26 17.36
C THR A 12 -9.37 -7.45 16.14
N SER A 13 -8.55 -8.04 15.28
CA SER A 13 -8.14 -7.37 14.05
C SER A 13 -9.32 -7.03 13.13
N PRO A 14 -9.22 -5.97 12.32
CA PRO A 14 -10.19 -5.72 11.26
C PRO A 14 -10.32 -6.93 10.33
N LYS A 15 -11.54 -7.43 10.11
CA LYS A 15 -11.79 -8.61 9.29
C LYS A 15 -11.30 -8.38 7.85
N GLN A 16 -10.23 -9.05 7.45
CA GLN A 16 -9.52 -8.90 6.17
C GLN A 16 -10.49 -8.90 4.96
N LYS A 17 -11.45 -9.83 4.93
CA LYS A 17 -12.47 -9.93 3.88
C LYS A 17 -13.23 -8.61 3.66
N HIS A 18 -13.53 -7.86 4.72
CA HIS A 18 -14.27 -6.61 4.62
C HIS A 18 -13.38 -5.43 4.27
N VAL A 19 -12.16 -5.40 4.79
CA VAL A 19 -11.14 -4.41 4.39
C VAL A 19 -10.84 -4.52 2.90
N ARG A 20 -10.60 -5.75 2.41
CA ARG A 20 -10.36 -6.00 0.98
C ARG A 20 -11.52 -5.51 0.10
N LYS A 21 -12.77 -5.72 0.52
CA LYS A 21 -13.93 -5.20 -0.22
C LYS A 21 -14.00 -3.67 -0.25
N CYS A 22 -13.54 -2.97 0.80
CA CYS A 22 -13.42 -1.52 0.76
C CYS A 22 -12.30 -1.07 -0.20
N ILE A 23 -11.18 -1.78 -0.25
CA ILE A 23 -10.08 -1.51 -1.19
C ILE A 23 -10.56 -1.71 -2.64
N VAL A 24 -11.15 -2.86 -2.95
CA VAL A 24 -11.70 -3.18 -4.28
C VAL A 24 -12.74 -2.14 -4.70
N TYR A 25 -13.62 -1.71 -3.79
CA TYR A 25 -14.57 -0.65 -4.06
C TYR A 25 -13.91 0.64 -4.61
N THR A 26 -12.73 1.01 -4.11
CA THR A 26 -12.02 2.21 -4.59
C THR A 26 -11.51 2.05 -6.03
N TRP A 27 -11.19 0.84 -6.44
CA TRP A 27 -10.77 0.51 -7.81
C TRP A 27 -11.95 0.47 -8.78
N ASP A 28 -13.05 -0.15 -8.36
CA ASP A 28 -14.27 -0.27 -9.18
C ASP A 28 -14.91 1.11 -9.46
N HIS A 29 -14.94 1.97 -8.44
CA HIS A 29 -15.61 3.28 -8.53
C HIS A 29 -14.64 4.45 -8.74
N LYS A 30 -13.34 4.21 -8.72
CA LYS A 30 -12.28 5.25 -8.79
C LYS A 30 -12.55 6.41 -7.81
N SER A 31 -13.05 6.08 -6.63
CA SER A 31 -13.39 7.02 -5.56
C SER A 31 -13.44 6.33 -4.19
N SER A 32 -13.12 7.07 -3.15
CA SER A 32 -13.27 6.66 -1.74
C SER A 32 -14.38 7.44 -1.00
N GLN A 33 -15.13 8.32 -1.68
CA GLN A 33 -16.09 9.21 -1.03
C GLN A 33 -17.18 8.48 -0.24
N SER A 34 -17.73 7.37 -0.78
CA SER A 34 -18.71 6.56 -0.06
C SER A 34 -18.14 5.91 1.19
N ILE A 35 -16.83 5.58 1.20
CA ILE A 35 -16.16 5.06 2.39
C ILE A 35 -16.08 6.15 3.45
N TRP A 36 -15.66 7.36 3.09
CA TRP A 36 -15.60 8.50 3.99
C TRP A 36 -16.98 8.91 4.53
N SER A 37 -18.01 8.88 3.68
CA SER A 37 -19.39 9.08 4.10
C SER A 37 -19.84 8.01 5.08
N GLY A 38 -19.51 6.75 4.83
CA GLY A 38 -19.78 5.64 5.72
C GLY A 38 -19.06 5.76 7.07
N LEU A 39 -17.78 6.20 7.09
CA LEU A 39 -17.03 6.45 8.32
C LEU A 39 -17.68 7.57 9.18
N ARG A 40 -18.23 8.59 8.54
CA ARG A 40 -18.95 9.69 9.25
C ARG A 40 -20.32 9.29 9.76
N SER A 41 -21.03 8.41 9.05
CA SER A 41 -22.36 7.97 9.44
C SER A 41 -22.39 6.91 10.55
N LEU A 42 -21.26 6.21 10.77
CA LEU A 42 -21.14 5.21 11.83
C LEU A 42 -20.69 5.88 13.14
N PRO A 43 -21.20 5.43 14.31
CA PRO A 43 -20.81 5.98 15.61
C PRO A 43 -19.43 5.50 16.07
N ILE A 44 -18.44 5.53 15.16
CA ILE A 44 -17.11 4.96 15.36
C ILE A 44 -16.35 5.69 16.48
N MET A 45 -16.54 7.00 16.58
CA MET A 45 -15.85 7.84 17.56
C MET A 45 -16.32 7.66 19.00
N ASN A 46 -17.39 6.90 19.21
CA ASN A 46 -17.89 6.59 20.56
C ASN A 46 -17.12 5.42 21.22
N ASP A 47 -16.31 4.70 20.45
CA ASP A 47 -15.52 3.56 20.93
C ASP A 47 -14.11 3.61 20.32
N ASP A 48 -13.09 3.61 21.19
CA ASP A 48 -11.70 3.73 20.78
C ASP A 48 -11.22 2.55 19.95
N ILE A 49 -11.73 1.33 20.20
CA ILE A 49 -11.39 0.14 19.40
C ILE A 49 -11.91 0.33 17.98
N GLN A 50 -13.16 0.79 17.84
CA GLN A 50 -13.75 1.09 16.53
C GLN A 50 -12.99 2.20 15.81
N THR A 51 -12.61 3.27 16.53
CA THR A 51 -11.81 4.37 15.99
C THR A 51 -10.45 3.88 15.53
N PHE A 52 -9.74 3.09 16.33
CA PHE A 52 -8.43 2.53 15.98
C PHE A 52 -8.52 1.60 14.77
N LYS A 53 -9.53 0.71 14.72
CA LYS A 53 -9.79 -0.15 13.56
C LYS A 53 -10.14 0.65 12.31
N ALA A 54 -10.87 1.74 12.43
CA ALA A 54 -11.16 2.63 11.31
C ALA A 54 -9.87 3.27 10.75
N LEU A 55 -8.94 3.68 11.61
CA LEU A 55 -7.62 4.19 11.17
C LEU A 55 -6.80 3.11 10.45
N ILE A 56 -6.83 1.85 10.92
CA ILE A 56 -6.16 0.74 10.22
C ILE A 56 -6.80 0.52 8.84
N VAL A 57 -8.12 0.55 8.75
CA VAL A 57 -8.84 0.42 7.47
C VAL A 57 -8.49 1.57 6.52
N VAL A 58 -8.50 2.80 7.02
CA VAL A 58 -8.10 3.99 6.24
C VAL A 58 -6.66 3.84 5.74
N HIS A 59 -5.72 3.47 6.61
CA HIS A 59 -4.33 3.29 6.22
C HIS A 59 -4.16 2.24 5.11
N LYS A 60 -4.82 1.09 5.23
CA LYS A 60 -4.80 0.06 4.18
C LYS A 60 -5.43 0.52 2.87
N ILE A 61 -6.48 1.33 2.93
CA ILE A 61 -7.09 1.93 1.73
C ILE A 61 -6.15 2.95 1.09
N LEU A 62 -5.43 3.75 1.88
CA LEU A 62 -4.41 4.67 1.37
C LEU A 62 -3.24 3.94 0.69
N GLN A 63 -2.89 2.74 1.17
CA GLN A 63 -1.81 1.93 0.61
C GLN A 63 -2.20 1.18 -0.67
N GLU A 64 -3.31 0.47 -0.61
CA GLU A 64 -3.69 -0.54 -1.62
C GLU A 64 -4.90 -0.09 -2.48
N GLY A 65 -5.52 1.04 -2.16
CA GLY A 65 -6.64 1.60 -2.92
C GLY A 65 -6.22 2.29 -4.21
N HIS A 66 -7.22 2.64 -5.03
CA HIS A 66 -6.97 3.40 -6.27
C HIS A 66 -6.21 4.71 -5.95
N PRO A 67 -5.26 5.17 -6.79
CA PRO A 67 -4.45 6.37 -6.51
C PRO A 67 -5.23 7.65 -6.19
N VAL A 68 -6.47 7.76 -6.68
CA VAL A 68 -7.37 8.89 -6.36
C VAL A 68 -7.64 9.04 -4.87
N VAL A 69 -7.54 7.94 -4.10
CA VAL A 69 -7.81 7.90 -2.65
C VAL A 69 -6.87 8.84 -1.89
N LEU A 70 -5.59 8.88 -2.26
CA LEU A 70 -4.60 9.77 -1.64
C LEU A 70 -4.99 11.25 -1.79
N ARG A 71 -5.53 11.62 -2.96
CA ARG A 71 -6.01 12.98 -3.24
C ARG A 71 -7.31 13.29 -2.48
N GLU A 72 -8.28 12.38 -2.49
CA GLU A 72 -9.56 12.56 -1.80
C GLU A 72 -9.38 12.62 -0.28
N ALA A 73 -8.43 11.85 0.28
CA ALA A 73 -8.13 11.84 1.71
C ALA A 73 -7.58 13.19 2.21
N GLN A 74 -6.99 14.02 1.36
CA GLN A 74 -6.54 15.37 1.74
C GLN A 74 -7.69 16.22 2.30
N SER A 75 -8.90 16.08 1.77
CA SER A 75 -10.10 16.79 2.25
C SER A 75 -10.67 16.21 3.54
N GLN A 76 -10.16 15.07 4.02
CA GLN A 76 -10.67 14.36 5.19
C GLN A 76 -9.80 14.53 6.45
N MET A 77 -8.80 15.41 6.41
CA MET A 77 -7.91 15.65 7.54
C MET A 77 -8.67 16.07 8.80
N GLY A 78 -9.74 16.88 8.67
CA GLY A 78 -10.60 17.28 9.78
C GLY A 78 -11.33 16.10 10.47
N TRP A 79 -11.67 15.03 9.73
CA TRP A 79 -12.21 13.80 10.32
C TRP A 79 -11.13 13.08 11.15
N LEU A 80 -9.90 12.99 10.64
CA LEU A 80 -8.76 12.42 11.36
C LEU A 80 -8.49 13.19 12.66
N ASP A 81 -8.48 14.54 12.60
CA ASP A 81 -8.30 15.38 13.78
C ASP A 81 -9.40 15.16 14.82
N THR A 82 -10.64 14.92 14.37
CA THR A 82 -11.75 14.61 15.27
C THR A 82 -11.54 13.26 15.95
N CYS A 83 -11.06 12.23 15.24
CA CYS A 83 -10.67 10.94 15.85
C CYS A 83 -9.64 11.12 16.98
N ALA A 84 -8.61 11.93 16.75
CA ALA A 84 -7.57 12.18 17.75
C ALA A 84 -8.09 12.93 18.99
N ARG A 85 -9.01 13.88 18.80
CA ARG A 85 -9.60 14.65 19.90
C ARG A 85 -10.60 13.86 20.74
N MET A 86 -11.46 13.08 20.09
CA MET A 86 -12.53 12.34 20.78
C MET A 86 -12.00 11.16 21.60
N SER A 87 -10.86 10.59 21.23
CA SER A 87 -10.27 9.46 21.93
C SER A 87 -9.62 9.81 23.29
N SER A 88 -9.56 11.09 23.66
CA SER A 88 -8.78 11.55 24.83
C SER A 88 -9.35 11.14 26.20
N THR A 89 -10.53 10.55 26.26
CA THR A 89 -11.27 10.25 27.51
C THR A 89 -11.39 8.77 27.86
N SER A 90 -10.79 7.85 27.05
CA SER A 90 -10.99 6.42 27.25
C SER A 90 -10.02 5.78 28.25
N PRO A 91 -10.49 4.88 29.12
CA PRO A 91 -9.66 4.16 30.08
C PRO A 91 -8.82 3.01 29.45
N ARG A 92 -8.99 2.69 28.16
CA ARG A 92 -8.43 1.48 27.49
C ARG A 92 -7.06 1.66 26.85
N ASN A 93 -6.30 2.72 27.11
CA ASN A 93 -4.98 3.00 26.54
C ASN A 93 -4.89 3.12 24.98
N TYR A 94 -6.00 3.21 24.26
CA TYR A 94 -6.00 3.44 22.82
C TYR A 94 -5.83 4.91 22.44
N SER A 95 -6.09 5.83 23.35
CA SER A 95 -6.02 7.27 23.10
C SER A 95 -4.66 7.70 22.51
N GLN A 96 -3.57 7.30 23.17
CA GLN A 96 -2.21 7.62 22.70
C GLN A 96 -1.91 6.97 21.34
N LEU A 97 -2.37 5.72 21.13
CA LEU A 97 -2.21 5.00 19.87
C LEU A 97 -2.97 5.70 18.74
N ILE A 98 -4.21 6.12 18.98
CA ILE A 98 -5.03 6.85 18.00
C ILE A 98 -4.38 8.17 17.62
N GLN A 99 -3.94 8.97 18.61
CA GLN A 99 -3.27 10.24 18.37
C GLN A 99 -1.96 10.09 17.57
N ALA A 100 -1.13 9.11 17.94
CA ALA A 100 0.11 8.82 17.23
C ALA A 100 -0.15 8.32 15.81
N TYR A 101 -1.19 7.48 15.62
CA TYR A 101 -1.56 6.96 14.32
C TYR A 101 -2.11 8.07 13.40
N VAL A 102 -2.97 8.93 13.92
CA VAL A 102 -3.46 10.12 13.19
C VAL A 102 -2.29 11.01 12.78
N SER A 103 -1.35 11.29 13.70
CA SER A 103 -0.14 12.09 13.40
C SER A 103 0.68 11.48 12.26
N PHE A 104 0.81 10.15 12.23
CA PHE A 104 1.49 9.44 11.14
C PHE A 104 0.71 9.55 9.82
N ILE A 105 -0.60 9.28 9.81
CA ILE A 105 -1.45 9.37 8.61
C ILE A 105 -1.42 10.81 8.04
N HIS A 106 -1.44 11.83 8.88
CA HIS A 106 -1.28 13.23 8.47
C HIS A 106 0.06 13.49 7.79
N ALA A 107 1.17 12.96 8.35
CA ALA A 107 2.49 13.10 7.74
C ALA A 107 2.54 12.40 6.37
N LYS A 108 1.98 11.19 6.27
CA LYS A 108 1.85 10.44 5.02
C LYS A 108 1.05 11.22 3.97
N LEU A 109 -0.10 11.75 4.32
CA LEU A 109 -0.93 12.51 3.38
C LEU A 109 -0.22 13.79 2.92
N ARG A 110 0.50 14.50 3.81
CA ARG A 110 1.31 15.67 3.43
C ARG A 110 2.41 15.29 2.45
N PHE A 111 3.12 14.19 2.70
CA PHE A 111 4.14 13.68 1.79
C PHE A 111 3.55 13.42 0.40
N HIS A 112 2.47 12.63 0.28
CA HIS A 112 1.85 12.34 -1.02
C HIS A 112 1.18 13.53 -1.70
N ARG A 113 0.94 14.63 -0.99
CA ARG A 113 0.50 15.88 -1.62
C ARG A 113 1.61 16.55 -2.42
N MET A 114 2.84 16.49 -1.91
CA MET A 114 4.02 17.07 -2.56
C MET A 114 4.62 16.10 -3.59
N HIS A 115 4.73 14.83 -3.25
CA HIS A 115 5.38 13.78 -4.03
C HIS A 115 4.34 12.80 -4.61
N LYS A 116 3.72 13.20 -5.72
CA LYS A 116 2.63 12.46 -6.38
C LYS A 116 3.11 11.20 -7.12
N GLU A 117 4.39 11.11 -7.39
CA GLU A 117 5.05 9.98 -8.06
C GLU A 117 5.15 8.74 -7.16
N PHE A 118 5.16 8.90 -5.85
CA PHE A 118 5.16 7.78 -4.92
C PHE A 118 3.74 7.22 -4.75
N ASN A 119 3.59 5.91 -4.91
CA ASN A 119 2.32 5.25 -4.63
C ASN A 119 2.07 5.11 -3.12
N GLY A 120 0.84 4.79 -2.73
CA GLY A 120 0.44 4.73 -1.33
C GLY A 120 1.15 3.66 -0.50
N LEU A 121 1.72 2.63 -1.13
CA LEU A 121 2.45 1.53 -0.48
C LEU A 121 3.96 1.79 -0.41
N PHE A 122 4.47 2.84 -1.07
CA PHE A 122 5.90 3.05 -1.29
C PHE A 122 6.56 1.84 -1.98
N GLU A 123 5.85 1.26 -2.95
CA GLU A 123 6.40 0.19 -3.77
C GLU A 123 7.62 0.73 -4.52
N TYR A 124 8.78 0.07 -4.27
CA TYR A 124 10.03 0.58 -4.79
C TYR A 124 10.12 0.39 -6.30
N GLU A 125 10.36 1.50 -6.98
CA GLU A 125 10.68 1.54 -8.41
C GLU A 125 11.93 2.39 -8.62
N GLU A 126 12.93 1.83 -9.30
CA GLU A 126 14.25 2.46 -9.44
C GLU A 126 14.16 3.79 -10.20
N TYR A 127 13.33 3.87 -11.24
CA TYR A 127 13.18 5.10 -12.02
C TYR A 127 12.63 6.27 -11.20
N ILE A 128 11.76 6.01 -10.21
CA ILE A 128 11.26 7.05 -9.29
C ILE A 128 12.40 7.58 -8.42
N SER A 129 13.25 6.68 -7.88
CA SER A 129 14.45 7.07 -7.13
C SER A 129 15.36 7.96 -7.94
N LEU A 130 15.66 7.57 -9.19
CA LEU A 130 16.59 8.27 -10.07
C LEU A 130 16.02 9.63 -10.50
N LYS A 131 14.74 9.70 -10.83
CA LYS A 131 14.06 10.94 -11.21
C LYS A 131 14.06 11.96 -10.07
N ASN A 132 13.80 11.53 -8.84
CA ASN A 132 13.75 12.43 -7.67
C ASN A 132 15.11 13.02 -7.28
N ILE A 133 16.21 12.54 -7.85
CA ILE A 133 17.55 13.06 -7.62
C ILE A 133 18.14 13.74 -8.87
N ASP A 134 17.34 13.98 -9.90
CA ASP A 134 17.81 14.74 -11.08
C ASP A 134 18.22 16.14 -10.71
N ASN A 135 17.50 16.79 -9.80
CA ASN A 135 17.90 17.99 -9.10
C ASN A 135 18.41 17.61 -7.70
N PRO A 136 19.70 17.84 -7.36
CA PRO A 136 20.26 17.47 -6.07
C PRO A 136 19.55 18.09 -4.86
N ASP A 137 19.09 19.34 -4.96
CA ASP A 137 18.40 20.04 -3.87
C ASP A 137 17.04 19.41 -3.60
N GLU A 138 16.25 19.15 -4.64
CA GLU A 138 14.96 18.45 -4.53
C GLU A 138 15.16 17.02 -4.03
N GLY A 139 16.21 16.34 -4.49
CA GLY A 139 16.58 15.01 -4.00
C GLY A 139 16.92 14.99 -2.53
N TYR A 140 17.66 15.99 -2.05
CA TYR A 140 18.00 16.17 -0.64
C TYR A 140 16.74 16.37 0.22
N GLU A 141 15.83 17.26 -0.21
CA GLU A 141 14.57 17.51 0.47
C GLU A 141 13.68 16.25 0.51
N THR A 142 13.56 15.55 -0.61
CA THR A 142 12.77 14.30 -0.70
C THR A 142 13.31 13.22 0.26
N ILE A 143 14.64 13.08 0.35
CA ILE A 143 15.28 12.15 1.30
C ILE A 143 14.96 12.55 2.74
N ILE A 144 15.04 13.82 3.10
CA ILE A 144 14.69 14.31 4.44
C ILE A 144 13.23 14.01 4.76
N GLU A 145 12.31 14.25 3.84
CA GLU A 145 10.88 14.03 4.06
C GLU A 145 10.56 12.52 4.19
N LEU A 146 11.19 11.65 3.40
CA LEU A 146 11.10 10.20 3.57
C LEU A 146 11.64 9.75 4.93
N MET A 147 12.79 10.29 5.37
CA MET A 147 13.34 10.01 6.69
C MET A 147 12.43 10.50 7.82
N ASN A 148 11.81 11.68 7.66
CA ASN A 148 10.84 12.18 8.62
C ASN A 148 9.61 11.27 8.72
N LEU A 149 9.15 10.72 7.61
CA LEU A 149 8.05 9.75 7.60
C LEU A 149 8.46 8.45 8.28
N GLN A 150 9.69 7.98 8.05
CA GLN A 150 10.26 6.79 8.69
C GLN A 150 10.34 6.95 10.22
N ASP A 151 10.76 8.12 10.73
CA ASP A 151 10.78 8.41 12.16
C ASP A 151 9.38 8.43 12.79
N ARG A 152 8.35 8.85 12.02
CA ARG A 152 6.96 8.78 12.48
C ARG A 152 6.46 7.34 12.59
N ILE A 153 6.88 6.47 11.66
CA ILE A 153 6.62 5.03 11.74
C ILE A 153 7.30 4.45 12.98
N GLU A 154 8.56 4.77 13.21
CA GLU A 154 9.32 4.31 14.38
C GLU A 154 8.66 4.73 15.69
N LYS A 155 8.25 5.98 15.80
CA LYS A 155 7.56 6.49 16.98
C LYS A 155 6.24 5.73 17.25
N PHE A 156 5.44 5.51 16.21
CA PHE A 156 4.15 4.84 16.36
C PHE A 156 4.34 3.36 16.69
N GLN A 157 5.23 2.63 15.98
CA GLN A 157 5.48 1.22 16.26
C GLN A 157 6.04 0.99 17.67
N SER A 158 6.96 1.84 18.15
CA SER A 158 7.50 1.79 19.50
C SER A 158 6.39 1.96 20.55
N LEU A 159 5.41 2.83 20.29
CA LEU A 159 4.26 3.00 21.16
C LEU A 159 3.37 1.74 21.14
N VAL A 160 3.14 1.10 19.98
CA VAL A 160 2.39 -0.16 19.91
C VAL A 160 3.07 -1.23 20.76
N PHE A 161 4.37 -1.45 20.60
CA PHE A 161 5.09 -2.45 21.41
C PHE A 161 5.09 -2.14 22.92
N SER A 162 5.20 -0.86 23.29
CA SER A 162 5.14 -0.46 24.71
C SER A 162 3.78 -0.71 25.35
N THR A 163 2.68 -0.61 24.56
CA THR A 163 1.31 -0.86 25.05
C THR A 163 0.98 -2.36 25.08
N LEU A 164 1.58 -3.18 24.23
CA LEU A 164 1.37 -4.63 24.21
C LEU A 164 1.85 -5.29 25.51
N ARG A 165 2.98 -4.84 26.11
CA ARG A 165 3.53 -5.34 27.39
C ARG A 165 3.45 -6.86 27.56
N GLY A 166 3.78 -7.61 26.50
CA GLY A 166 3.72 -9.08 26.49
C GLY A 166 2.31 -9.68 26.34
N ARG A 167 1.26 -8.86 26.11
CA ARG A 167 -0.09 -9.33 25.79
C ARG A 167 -0.26 -9.51 24.28
N THR A 168 -0.97 -10.53 23.88
CA THR A 168 -1.36 -10.75 22.47
C THR A 168 -2.64 -9.98 22.18
N ASN A 169 -2.54 -8.72 21.77
CA ASN A 169 -3.69 -7.92 21.31
C ASN A 169 -3.69 -7.87 19.79
N GLU A 170 -4.51 -8.68 19.14
CA GLU A 170 -4.60 -8.76 17.68
C GLU A 170 -5.00 -7.43 17.04
N CYS A 171 -5.84 -6.65 17.70
CA CYS A 171 -6.26 -5.34 17.20
C CYS A 171 -5.06 -4.40 17.09
N GLN A 172 -4.25 -4.28 18.14
CA GLN A 172 -3.05 -3.44 18.15
C GLN A 172 -1.99 -3.97 17.20
N ILE A 173 -1.72 -5.29 17.22
CA ILE A 173 -0.74 -5.94 16.33
C ILE A 173 -1.11 -5.75 14.86
N SER A 174 -2.39 -5.76 14.51
CA SER A 174 -2.83 -5.58 13.12
C SER A 174 -2.47 -4.22 12.51
N SER A 175 -2.21 -3.19 13.33
CA SER A 175 -1.72 -1.89 12.88
C SER A 175 -0.27 -1.93 12.38
N LEU A 176 0.52 -2.92 12.83
CA LEU A 176 1.90 -3.11 12.40
C LEU A 176 2.00 -3.64 10.96
N VAL A 177 0.98 -4.37 10.48
CA VAL A 177 0.98 -4.95 9.13
C VAL A 177 1.24 -3.91 8.03
N PRO A 178 0.45 -2.82 7.92
CA PRO A 178 0.72 -1.79 6.92
C PRO A 178 2.05 -1.07 7.17
N LEU A 179 2.47 -0.88 8.42
CA LEU A 179 3.74 -0.22 8.75
C LEU A 179 4.97 -1.00 8.29
N VAL A 180 4.99 -2.33 8.44
CA VAL A 180 6.09 -3.17 7.98
C VAL A 180 6.29 -3.05 6.48
N LYS A 181 5.19 -3.11 5.70
CA LYS A 181 5.25 -2.97 4.23
C LYS A 181 5.81 -1.61 3.82
N GLU A 182 5.28 -0.56 4.41
CA GLU A 182 5.58 0.82 4.06
C GLU A 182 7.00 1.21 4.46
N SER A 183 7.42 0.89 5.69
CA SER A 183 8.77 1.18 6.17
C SER A 183 9.85 0.52 5.32
N TYR A 184 9.59 -0.69 4.81
CA TYR A 184 10.54 -1.38 3.94
C TYR A 184 10.63 -0.74 2.54
N GLY A 185 9.51 -0.28 2.00
CA GLY A 185 9.49 0.49 0.75
C GLY A 185 10.29 1.79 0.87
N ILE A 186 10.02 2.58 1.91
CA ILE A 186 10.74 3.82 2.22
C ILE A 186 12.24 3.54 2.39
N TYR A 187 12.61 2.50 3.13
CA TYR A 187 14.01 2.10 3.32
C TYR A 187 14.73 1.82 1.99
N LYS A 188 14.07 1.13 1.04
CA LYS A 188 14.63 0.86 -0.29
C LYS A 188 14.84 2.15 -1.10
N PHE A 189 13.86 3.07 -1.07
CA PHE A 189 14.01 4.38 -1.71
C PHE A 189 15.18 5.17 -1.11
N LEU A 190 15.25 5.26 0.20
CA LEU A 190 16.34 5.95 0.89
C LEU A 190 17.71 5.38 0.52
N THR A 191 17.84 4.05 0.49
CA THR A 191 19.09 3.37 0.10
C THR A 191 19.49 3.72 -1.32
N SER A 192 18.55 3.66 -2.27
CA SER A 192 18.81 3.95 -3.68
C SER A 192 19.13 5.43 -3.92
N MET A 193 18.32 6.32 -3.35
CA MET A 193 18.48 7.76 -3.52
C MET A 193 19.81 8.26 -2.91
N LEU A 194 20.16 7.83 -1.71
CA LEU A 194 21.44 8.21 -1.08
C LEU A 194 22.64 7.71 -1.88
N ARG A 195 22.63 6.46 -2.38
CA ARG A 195 23.68 5.96 -3.27
C ARG A 195 23.82 6.77 -4.54
N ALA A 196 22.71 7.14 -5.14
CA ALA A 196 22.71 7.90 -6.37
C ALA A 196 23.12 9.34 -6.14
N MET A 197 22.76 9.98 -5.01
CA MET A 197 23.25 11.31 -4.63
C MET A 197 24.75 11.31 -4.44
N HIS A 198 25.33 10.33 -3.74
CA HIS A 198 26.79 10.20 -3.59
C HIS A 198 27.52 10.08 -4.94
N ARG A 199 26.94 9.33 -5.89
CA ARG A 199 27.55 9.18 -7.22
C ARG A 199 27.48 10.45 -8.08
N ARG A 200 26.44 11.28 -7.89
CA ARG A 200 26.23 12.46 -8.73
C ARG A 200 26.96 13.71 -8.22
N THR A 201 27.08 13.84 -6.91
CA THR A 201 27.49 15.13 -6.32
C THR A 201 28.93 15.13 -5.83
N ASP A 202 29.60 13.98 -5.69
CA ASP A 202 30.89 13.83 -4.98
C ASP A 202 30.91 14.52 -3.60
N ALA A 203 29.77 14.97 -3.11
CA ALA A 203 29.61 15.77 -1.90
C ALA A 203 29.53 14.85 -0.66
N ILE A 204 30.62 14.13 -0.38
CA ILE A 204 30.68 13.15 0.72
C ILE A 204 30.37 13.82 2.06
N ASP A 205 30.94 15.00 2.33
CA ASP A 205 30.78 15.72 3.59
C ASP A 205 29.39 16.33 3.75
N ALA A 206 28.80 16.86 2.67
CA ALA A 206 27.46 17.44 2.70
C ALA A 206 26.35 16.39 2.97
N LEU A 207 26.57 15.14 2.59
CA LEU A 207 25.62 14.04 2.80
C LEU A 207 25.88 13.26 4.10
N GLU A 208 26.93 13.61 4.88
CA GLU A 208 27.26 12.94 6.15
C GLU A 208 26.10 12.91 7.16
N PRO A 209 25.37 14.04 7.40
CA PRO A 209 24.24 14.02 8.34
C PRO A 209 23.12 13.07 7.90
N LEU A 210 22.87 12.93 6.59
CA LEU A 210 21.87 12.00 6.06
C LEU A 210 22.34 10.55 6.21
N ARG A 211 23.63 10.28 5.99
CA ARG A 211 24.18 8.91 6.19
C ARG A 211 24.07 8.49 7.66
N GLY A 212 24.47 9.36 8.58
CA GLY A 212 24.34 9.08 10.02
C GLY A 212 22.91 8.78 10.44
N ARG A 213 21.94 9.59 9.95
CA ARG A 213 20.52 9.37 10.20
C ARG A 213 20.02 8.08 9.57
N TYR A 214 20.42 7.76 8.33
CA TYR A 214 20.09 6.51 7.65
C TYR A 214 20.59 5.29 8.43
N GLN A 215 21.83 5.33 8.94
CA GLN A 215 22.37 4.25 9.76
C GLN A 215 21.56 4.05 11.04
N HIS A 216 21.20 5.13 11.72
CA HIS A 216 20.33 5.07 12.90
C HIS A 216 18.98 4.42 12.57
N GLN A 217 18.33 4.85 11.49
CA GLN A 217 17.06 4.28 11.03
C GLN A 217 17.19 2.81 10.60
N HIS A 218 18.33 2.42 10.03
CA HIS A 218 18.58 1.00 9.70
C HIS A 218 18.55 0.11 10.95
N TYR A 219 19.26 0.50 12.02
CA TYR A 219 19.27 -0.27 13.26
C TYR A 219 17.90 -0.28 13.96
N ALA A 220 17.19 0.83 13.93
CA ALA A 220 15.84 0.92 14.46
C ALA A 220 14.87 -0.01 13.70
N LEU A 221 14.92 -0.01 12.35
CA LEU A 221 14.14 -0.91 11.51
C LEU A 221 14.50 -2.38 11.71
N ARG A 222 15.77 -2.70 11.83
CA ARG A 222 16.23 -4.07 12.09
C ARG A 222 15.64 -4.58 13.41
N ARG A 223 15.65 -3.78 14.47
CA ARG A 223 15.02 -4.10 15.75
C ARG A 223 13.51 -4.27 15.59
N PHE A 224 12.84 -3.35 14.90
CA PHE A 224 11.41 -3.41 14.63
C PHE A 224 11.02 -4.71 13.92
N TYR A 225 11.73 -5.09 12.86
CA TYR A 225 11.44 -6.33 12.13
C TYR A 225 11.74 -7.59 12.97
N PHE A 226 12.76 -7.55 13.80
CA PHE A 226 13.05 -8.64 14.75
C PHE A 226 11.90 -8.82 15.76
N GLU A 227 11.42 -7.74 16.36
CA GLU A 227 10.26 -7.75 17.25
C GLU A 227 9.00 -8.23 16.52
N CYS A 228 8.74 -7.75 15.32
CA CYS A 228 7.62 -8.20 14.48
C CYS A 228 7.70 -9.70 14.15
N ALA A 229 8.89 -10.22 13.87
CA ALA A 229 9.09 -11.64 13.54
C ALA A 229 8.80 -12.56 14.75
N SER A 230 8.86 -12.05 15.98
CA SER A 230 8.50 -12.78 17.20
C SER A 230 6.98 -12.92 17.40
N LEU A 231 6.17 -12.10 16.73
CA LEU A 231 4.71 -12.07 16.85
C LEU A 231 4.07 -13.08 15.89
N LYS A 232 3.68 -14.26 16.38
CA LYS A 232 3.05 -15.33 15.58
C LYS A 232 1.85 -14.85 14.78
N TYR A 233 1.02 -13.98 15.37
CA TYR A 233 -0.14 -13.43 14.68
C TYR A 233 0.28 -12.57 13.48
N LEU A 234 1.27 -11.71 13.62
CA LEU A 234 1.77 -10.86 12.54
C LEU A 234 2.38 -11.68 11.39
N THR A 235 3.23 -12.66 11.75
CA THR A 235 3.90 -13.53 10.75
C THR A 235 2.95 -14.45 10.01
N SER A 236 1.75 -14.72 10.55
CA SER A 236 0.69 -15.40 9.81
C SER A 236 0.02 -14.54 8.74
N LEU A 237 0.17 -13.20 8.82
CA LEU A 237 -0.47 -12.25 7.92
C LEU A 237 0.48 -11.73 6.84
N ILE A 238 1.77 -11.57 7.17
CA ILE A 238 2.79 -11.01 6.26
C ILE A 238 4.15 -11.65 6.47
N ASN A 239 4.96 -11.66 5.43
CA ASN A 239 6.39 -11.93 5.54
C ASN A 239 7.10 -10.68 6.05
N VAL A 240 7.80 -10.81 7.18
CA VAL A 240 8.57 -9.71 7.76
C VAL A 240 9.94 -9.64 7.07
N PRO A 241 10.36 -8.48 6.55
CA PRO A 241 11.67 -8.32 5.93
C PRO A 241 12.80 -8.59 6.93
N LYS A 242 13.93 -9.07 6.41
CA LYS A 242 15.18 -9.21 7.19
C LYS A 242 16.20 -8.20 6.67
N LEU A 243 16.77 -7.42 7.57
CA LEU A 243 17.88 -6.53 7.27
C LEU A 243 19.19 -7.16 7.73
N ASN A 244 20.28 -6.84 7.02
CA ASN A 244 21.62 -7.25 7.41
C ASN A 244 22.00 -6.68 8.79
N SER A 245 23.03 -7.26 9.43
CA SER A 245 23.55 -6.74 10.69
C SER A 245 24.06 -5.32 10.56
N GLU A 246 24.72 -5.03 9.47
CA GLU A 246 25.28 -3.71 9.15
C GLU A 246 24.48 -3.05 8.03
N PRO A 247 24.36 -1.70 8.07
CA PRO A 247 23.75 -0.94 6.97
C PRO A 247 24.58 -1.11 5.70
N PRO A 248 23.94 -1.14 4.51
CA PRO A 248 24.66 -1.24 3.25
C PRO A 248 25.59 -0.03 3.06
N ASN A 249 26.78 -0.27 2.52
CA ASN A 249 27.68 0.80 2.17
C ASN A 249 27.05 1.66 1.05
N LEU A 250 26.95 2.95 1.30
CA LEU A 250 26.33 3.92 0.37
C LEU A 250 27.36 4.55 -0.57
N LEU A 251 28.67 4.40 -0.28
CA LEU A 251 29.76 5.02 -1.03
C LEU A 251 30.33 4.11 -2.13
N ASN A 252 30.22 2.78 -1.95
CA ASN A 252 30.79 1.83 -2.88
C ASN A 252 29.80 1.48 -4.00
N SER A 253 30.34 1.34 -5.23
CA SER A 253 29.62 0.79 -6.37
C SER A 253 29.36 -0.72 -6.14
N PRO A 254 28.26 -1.30 -6.68
CA PRO A 254 27.98 -2.75 -6.56
C PRO A 254 29.09 -3.66 -7.13
N ASP A 255 30.00 -3.11 -7.91
CA ASP A 255 31.08 -3.86 -8.57
C ASP A 255 32.33 -4.09 -7.72
N ASP A 256 32.39 -3.58 -6.47
CA ASP A 256 33.60 -3.64 -5.62
C ASP A 256 33.60 -4.80 -4.60
N HIS A 257 32.78 -5.82 -4.79
CA HIS A 257 32.83 -7.05 -3.98
C HIS A 257 33.89 -8.07 -4.42
N SER A 258 34.86 -7.67 -5.26
CA SER A 258 35.86 -8.58 -5.85
C SER A 258 37.31 -8.17 -5.59
N ARG A 259 37.65 -7.57 -4.44
CA ARG A 259 39.09 -7.43 -4.06
C ARG A 259 39.23 -7.35 -2.53
N GLU A 260 39.23 -8.50 -1.88
CA GLU A 260 39.98 -8.67 -0.64
C GLU A 260 41.47 -8.88 -1.06
N PRO A 261 42.42 -8.09 -0.56
CA PRO A 261 43.83 -8.37 -0.76
C PRO A 261 44.22 -9.57 0.12
N LEU A 262 44.62 -10.65 -0.55
CA LEU A 262 45.28 -11.77 0.09
C LEU A 262 46.57 -11.28 0.78
N GLN A 263 46.57 -11.21 2.09
CA GLN A 263 47.77 -11.05 2.90
C GLN A 263 48.58 -12.35 2.88
N LEU A 264 49.74 -12.29 2.28
CA LEU A 264 50.76 -13.32 2.37
C LEU A 264 51.41 -13.32 3.77
N PRO A 265 51.62 -14.49 4.39
CA PRO A 265 52.26 -14.55 5.71
C PRO A 265 53.78 -14.23 5.60
N PRO A 266 54.40 -13.69 6.68
CA PRO A 266 55.80 -13.28 6.65
C PRO A 266 56.75 -14.46 6.60
N ARG A 267 57.81 -14.33 5.80
CA ARG A 267 58.92 -15.27 5.75
C ARG A 267 59.85 -15.11 6.97
N GLU A 268 60.12 -16.20 7.64
CA GLU A 268 61.19 -16.29 8.67
C GLU A 268 62.56 -16.44 8.01
N PRO A 269 63.65 -15.90 8.59
CA PRO A 269 65.00 -15.97 8.05
C PRO A 269 65.72 -17.23 8.52
N THR A 270 66.43 -17.91 7.59
CA THR A 270 67.34 -19.03 7.87
C THR A 270 68.77 -18.56 8.04
N PRO A 271 69.57 -19.17 8.96
CA PRO A 271 70.94 -18.81 9.23
C PRO A 271 71.97 -19.51 8.29
N PRO A 272 73.20 -18.99 8.16
CA PRO A 272 74.20 -19.51 7.23
C PRO A 272 75.08 -20.60 7.82
N SER A 273 75.42 -21.58 7.01
CA SER A 273 76.53 -22.45 7.32
C SER A 273 77.23 -22.90 6.01
N THR A 274 78.49 -22.56 5.94
CA THR A 274 79.47 -23.01 4.94
C THR A 274 79.98 -24.41 5.28
N PRO A 275 80.21 -25.29 4.33
CA PRO A 275 81.52 -25.98 4.24
C PRO A 275 82.08 -26.22 2.82
N ALA A 276 83.30 -26.61 2.77
CA ALA A 276 84.30 -26.76 1.75
C ALA A 276 83.90 -27.48 0.44
N GLY A 277 84.51 -27.05 -0.70
CA GLY A 277 84.09 -27.35 -2.03
C GLY A 277 84.45 -28.75 -2.56
N PRO A 278 83.59 -29.22 -3.49
CA PRO A 278 83.80 -30.47 -4.23
C PRO A 278 84.69 -30.29 -5.52
N THR A 279 85.30 -31.39 -5.96
CA THR A 279 86.14 -31.46 -7.17
C THR A 279 85.34 -31.21 -8.45
N GLN A 280 86.04 -30.71 -9.53
CA GLN A 280 85.40 -30.27 -10.81
C GLN A 280 84.53 -31.37 -11.48
N SER A 281 84.88 -32.64 -11.35
CA SER A 281 84.17 -33.79 -11.89
C SER A 281 82.80 -34.05 -11.17
N GLU A 282 82.79 -33.81 -9.86
CA GLU A 282 81.55 -33.95 -9.03
C GLU A 282 80.61 -32.78 -9.26
N ILE A 283 81.17 -31.61 -9.62
CA ILE A 283 80.33 -30.41 -9.95
C ILE A 283 79.62 -30.64 -11.30
N ASP A 284 80.31 -31.22 -12.32
CA ASP A 284 79.69 -31.47 -13.63
C ASP A 284 78.59 -32.57 -13.55
N GLU A 285 78.78 -33.60 -12.73
CA GLU A 285 77.79 -34.65 -12.53
C GLU A 285 76.57 -34.16 -11.68
N GLN A 286 76.82 -33.34 -10.69
CA GLN A 286 75.75 -32.67 -9.96
C GLN A 286 74.97 -31.69 -10.81
N ALA A 287 75.67 -30.93 -11.69
CA ALA A 287 74.99 -29.99 -12.60
C ALA A 287 74.12 -30.74 -13.62
N ARG A 288 74.53 -31.93 -14.07
CA ARG A 288 73.77 -32.78 -14.98
C ARG A 288 72.52 -33.36 -14.26
N LEU A 289 72.63 -33.85 -13.03
CA LEU A 289 71.54 -34.37 -12.22
C LEU A 289 70.57 -33.26 -11.83
N LEU A 290 71.10 -32.07 -11.52
CA LEU A 290 70.27 -30.92 -11.19
C LEU A 290 69.38 -30.48 -12.38
N LYS A 291 70.03 -30.46 -13.60
CA LYS A 291 69.30 -30.12 -14.82
C LYS A 291 68.22 -31.15 -15.15
N GLU A 292 68.50 -32.45 -14.99
CA GLU A 292 67.54 -33.53 -15.21
C GLU A 292 66.41 -33.47 -14.20
N PHE A 293 66.72 -33.09 -12.97
CA PHE A 293 65.68 -32.88 -11.90
C PHE A 293 64.83 -31.65 -12.18
N GLU A 294 65.44 -30.53 -12.64
CA GLU A 294 64.73 -29.33 -13.04
C GLU A 294 63.80 -29.57 -14.23
N ASP A 295 64.28 -30.32 -15.23
CA ASP A 295 63.47 -30.66 -16.41
C ASP A 295 62.31 -31.60 -16.04
N LYS A 296 62.50 -32.57 -15.13
CA LYS A 296 61.43 -33.40 -14.58
C LYS A 296 60.41 -32.59 -13.74
N GLN A 297 60.91 -31.67 -12.93
CA GLN A 297 60.02 -30.78 -12.16
C GLN A 297 59.20 -29.85 -13.05
N ARG A 298 59.80 -29.35 -14.15
CA ARG A 298 59.12 -28.51 -15.13
C ARG A 298 58.03 -29.30 -15.87
N ALA A 299 58.34 -30.52 -16.32
CA ALA A 299 57.36 -31.40 -16.96
C ALA A 299 56.22 -31.80 -16.03
N LEU A 300 56.49 -32.03 -14.73
CA LEU A 300 55.45 -32.30 -13.74
C LEU A 300 54.55 -31.10 -13.51
N LYS A 301 55.13 -29.90 -13.36
CA LYS A 301 54.36 -28.65 -13.20
C LYS A 301 53.51 -28.32 -14.44
N GLU A 302 54.03 -28.59 -15.64
CA GLU A 302 53.25 -28.40 -16.87
C GLU A 302 52.11 -29.41 -17.00
N SER A 303 52.31 -30.66 -16.55
CA SER A 303 51.26 -31.68 -16.47
C SER A 303 50.20 -31.33 -15.47
N GLU A 304 50.59 -30.92 -14.25
CA GLU A 304 49.64 -30.46 -13.22
C GLU A 304 48.85 -29.21 -13.65
N ALA A 305 49.51 -28.26 -14.31
CA ALA A 305 48.85 -27.07 -14.85
C ALA A 305 47.88 -27.41 -16.00
N ALA A 306 48.19 -28.40 -16.84
CA ALA A 306 47.30 -28.86 -17.90
C ALA A 306 46.05 -29.58 -17.31
N GLU A 307 46.25 -30.37 -16.26
CA GLU A 307 45.19 -31.09 -15.58
C GLU A 307 44.27 -30.10 -14.81
N ALA A 308 44.86 -29.13 -14.14
CA ALA A 308 44.10 -28.06 -13.46
C ALA A 308 43.22 -27.26 -14.45
N ARG A 309 43.76 -26.91 -15.64
CA ARG A 309 42.98 -26.24 -16.68
C ARG A 309 41.83 -27.12 -17.22
N ARG A 310 42.01 -28.42 -17.33
CA ARG A 310 40.95 -29.35 -17.75
C ARG A 310 39.83 -29.44 -16.68
N ILE A 311 40.20 -29.46 -15.41
CA ILE A 311 39.24 -29.49 -14.31
C ILE A 311 38.44 -28.18 -14.25
N GLU A 312 39.13 -27.05 -14.43
CA GLU A 312 38.48 -25.72 -14.45
C GLU A 312 37.53 -25.58 -15.65
N GLU A 313 37.93 -26.03 -16.84
CA GLU A 313 37.06 -26.01 -18.03
C GLU A 313 35.84 -26.91 -17.85
N GLN A 314 36.00 -28.11 -17.26
CA GLN A 314 34.88 -28.99 -16.94
C GLN A 314 33.95 -28.40 -15.88
N ALA A 315 34.48 -27.72 -14.86
CA ALA A 315 33.71 -27.04 -13.86
C ALA A 315 32.87 -25.91 -14.47
N LEU A 316 33.47 -25.09 -15.32
CA LEU A 316 32.81 -24.02 -16.05
C LEU A 316 31.68 -24.53 -16.97
N LEU A 317 31.92 -25.65 -17.66
CA LEU A 317 30.87 -26.28 -18.49
C LEU A 317 29.69 -26.77 -17.64
N ARG A 318 29.97 -27.42 -16.51
CA ARG A 318 28.90 -27.87 -15.57
C ARG A 318 28.12 -26.71 -14.99
N GLU A 319 28.78 -25.62 -14.64
CA GLU A 319 28.14 -24.39 -14.14
C GLU A 319 27.21 -23.75 -15.20
N ARG A 320 27.69 -23.68 -16.46
CA ARG A 320 26.87 -23.19 -17.58
C ARG A 320 25.66 -24.08 -17.85
N GLU A 321 25.80 -25.40 -17.79
CA GLU A 321 24.68 -26.32 -17.94
C GLU A 321 23.69 -26.22 -16.80
N PHE A 322 24.17 -26.06 -15.57
CA PHE A 322 23.33 -25.85 -14.40
C PHE A 322 22.56 -24.54 -14.47
N ALA A 323 23.25 -23.44 -14.82
CA ALA A 323 22.61 -22.14 -15.02
C ALA A 323 21.57 -22.18 -16.15
N ARG A 324 21.84 -22.88 -17.25
CA ARG A 324 20.88 -23.07 -18.35
C ARG A 324 19.63 -23.85 -17.91
N LYS A 325 19.80 -24.91 -17.09
CA LYS A 325 18.70 -25.68 -16.54
C LYS A 325 17.87 -24.85 -15.56
N GLN A 326 18.52 -24.07 -14.71
CA GLN A 326 17.80 -23.16 -13.80
C GLN A 326 17.02 -22.08 -14.56
N ALA A 327 17.60 -21.49 -15.59
CA ALA A 327 16.92 -20.49 -16.43
C ALA A 327 15.70 -21.10 -17.13
N ALA A 328 15.81 -22.31 -17.69
CA ALA A 328 14.70 -23.01 -18.32
C ALA A 328 13.57 -23.32 -17.33
N GLN A 329 13.91 -23.76 -16.11
CA GLN A 329 12.90 -24.01 -15.06
C GLN A 329 12.23 -22.72 -14.59
N ALA A 330 12.97 -21.62 -14.48
CA ALA A 330 12.41 -20.31 -14.12
C ALA A 330 11.46 -19.79 -15.21
N ASP A 331 11.80 -19.97 -16.49
CA ASP A 331 10.92 -19.58 -17.59
C ASP A 331 9.65 -20.43 -17.66
N GLU A 332 9.75 -21.74 -17.40
CA GLU A 332 8.59 -22.63 -17.32
C GLU A 332 7.65 -22.23 -16.15
N GLN A 333 8.22 -21.96 -14.98
CA GLN A 333 7.44 -21.48 -13.83
C GLN A 333 6.77 -20.14 -14.13
N ARG A 334 7.45 -19.22 -14.79
CA ARG A 334 6.90 -17.92 -15.19
C ARG A 334 5.73 -18.09 -16.16
N LEU A 335 5.87 -18.94 -17.17
CA LEU A 335 4.79 -19.24 -18.14
C LEU A 335 3.58 -19.90 -17.44
N ALA A 336 3.81 -20.84 -16.54
CA ALA A 336 2.74 -21.48 -15.77
C ALA A 336 2.00 -20.47 -14.87
N GLN A 337 2.74 -19.56 -14.24
CA GLN A 337 2.18 -18.53 -13.40
C GLN A 337 1.36 -17.52 -14.24
N GLU A 338 1.86 -17.13 -15.41
CA GLU A 338 1.16 -16.23 -16.34
C GLU A 338 -0.15 -16.87 -16.85
N GLN A 339 -0.14 -18.16 -17.19
CA GLN A 339 -1.35 -18.90 -17.58
C GLN A 339 -2.37 -18.96 -16.42
N LEU A 340 -1.91 -19.18 -15.19
CA LEU A 340 -2.78 -19.19 -14.02
C LEU A 340 -3.42 -17.80 -13.79
N ILE A 341 -2.66 -16.73 -13.88
CA ILE A 341 -3.16 -15.35 -13.74
C ILE A 341 -4.20 -15.08 -14.84
N ARG A 342 -3.90 -15.41 -16.08
CA ARG A 342 -4.83 -15.22 -17.21
C ARG A 342 -6.13 -16.01 -17.04
N SER A 343 -6.06 -17.24 -16.54
CA SER A 343 -7.26 -18.05 -16.26
C SER A 343 -8.10 -17.44 -15.11
N GLN A 344 -7.45 -16.89 -14.07
CA GLN A 344 -8.15 -16.19 -12.99
C GLN A 344 -8.83 -14.90 -13.47
N GLU A 345 -8.18 -14.14 -14.34
CA GLU A 345 -8.74 -12.92 -14.96
C GLU A 345 -9.98 -13.26 -15.81
N ILE A 346 -9.91 -14.30 -16.63
CA ILE A 346 -11.05 -14.76 -17.44
C ILE A 346 -12.23 -15.16 -16.55
N ASN A 347 -11.97 -15.93 -15.49
CA ASN A 347 -13.02 -16.34 -14.54
C ASN A 347 -13.61 -15.12 -13.80
N HIS A 348 -12.79 -14.12 -13.47
CA HIS A 348 -13.27 -12.89 -12.87
C HIS A 348 -14.14 -12.07 -13.82
N ILE A 349 -13.75 -11.97 -15.10
CA ILE A 349 -14.54 -11.28 -16.13
C ILE A 349 -15.89 -11.96 -16.33
N HIS A 350 -15.92 -13.30 -16.42
CA HIS A 350 -17.16 -14.07 -16.51
C HIS A 350 -18.06 -13.88 -15.29
N GLY A 351 -17.48 -13.86 -14.09
CA GLY A 351 -18.24 -13.59 -12.85
C GLY A 351 -18.87 -12.19 -12.85
N ARG A 352 -18.15 -11.18 -13.31
CA ARG A 352 -18.67 -9.80 -13.43
C ARG A 352 -19.73 -9.67 -14.50
N ALA A 353 -19.57 -10.35 -15.64
CA ALA A 353 -20.58 -10.37 -16.71
C ALA A 353 -21.91 -10.95 -16.20
N ALA A 354 -21.87 -12.05 -15.45
CA ALA A 354 -23.04 -12.66 -14.84
C ALA A 354 -23.69 -11.79 -13.72
N GLU A 355 -22.90 -10.96 -13.00
CA GLU A 355 -23.44 -9.98 -12.05
C GLU A 355 -24.16 -8.84 -12.78
N ILE A 356 -23.57 -8.29 -13.82
CA ILE A 356 -24.18 -7.23 -14.64
C ILE A 356 -25.48 -7.71 -15.29
N GLU A 357 -25.52 -8.93 -15.78
CA GLU A 357 -26.72 -9.52 -16.39
C GLU A 357 -27.85 -9.66 -15.37
N ARG A 358 -27.55 -10.09 -14.14
CA ARG A 358 -28.54 -10.12 -13.04
C ARG A 358 -29.04 -8.75 -12.65
N ASP A 359 -28.17 -7.76 -12.60
CA ASP A 359 -28.54 -6.37 -12.28
C ASP A 359 -29.40 -5.76 -13.37
N LEU A 360 -29.11 -6.04 -14.65
CA LEU A 360 -29.94 -5.64 -15.79
C LEU A 360 -31.34 -6.23 -15.72
N LEU A 361 -31.47 -7.53 -15.42
CA LEU A 361 -32.76 -8.18 -15.25
C LEU A 361 -33.55 -7.57 -14.08
N PHE A 362 -32.90 -7.28 -12.99
CA PHE A 362 -33.52 -6.63 -11.83
C PHE A 362 -34.02 -5.21 -12.17
N MET A 363 -33.20 -4.40 -12.84
CA MET A 363 -33.55 -3.03 -13.29
C MET A 363 -34.72 -3.06 -14.28
N ARG A 364 -34.73 -4.04 -15.22
CA ARG A 364 -35.82 -4.20 -16.16
C ARG A 364 -37.13 -4.53 -15.44
N GLY A 365 -37.11 -5.40 -14.44
CA GLY A 365 -38.27 -5.71 -13.63
C GLY A 365 -38.79 -4.53 -12.78
N GLN A 366 -37.88 -3.64 -12.34
CA GLN A 366 -38.29 -2.40 -11.69
C GLN A 366 -38.95 -1.44 -12.68
N TYR A 367 -38.37 -1.24 -13.84
CA TYR A 367 -38.92 -0.38 -14.88
C TYR A 367 -40.33 -0.82 -15.33
N GLU A 368 -40.56 -2.10 -15.48
CA GLU A 368 -41.90 -2.64 -15.83
C GLU A 368 -42.93 -2.35 -14.71
N ARG A 369 -42.54 -2.49 -13.43
CA ARG A 369 -43.40 -2.13 -12.28
C ARG A 369 -43.70 -0.63 -12.23
N ASP A 370 -42.71 0.22 -12.47
CA ASP A 370 -42.86 1.67 -12.45
C ASP A 370 -43.75 2.15 -13.61
N GLN A 371 -43.64 1.53 -14.79
CA GLN A 371 -44.56 1.80 -15.88
C GLN A 371 -46.03 1.44 -15.55
N LEU A 372 -46.25 0.30 -14.91
CA LEU A 372 -47.57 -0.13 -14.49
C LEU A 372 -48.17 0.86 -13.43
N MET A 373 -47.37 1.32 -12.51
CA MET A 373 -47.75 2.31 -11.54
C MET A 373 -48.08 3.66 -12.16
N LEU A 374 -47.32 4.11 -13.15
CA LEU A 374 -47.62 5.34 -13.90
C LEU A 374 -48.95 5.23 -14.65
N GLN A 375 -49.27 4.10 -15.23
CA GLN A 375 -50.58 3.89 -15.87
C GLN A 375 -51.71 3.96 -14.86
N GLN A 376 -51.54 3.39 -13.64
CA GLN A 376 -52.56 3.49 -12.59
C GLN A 376 -52.77 4.95 -12.13
N TYR A 377 -51.69 5.70 -11.99
CA TYR A 377 -51.80 7.13 -11.64
C TYR A 377 -52.50 7.93 -12.76
N ASP A 378 -52.19 7.69 -14.02
CA ASP A 378 -52.84 8.36 -15.15
C ASP A 378 -54.35 8.09 -15.16
N MET A 379 -54.78 6.84 -14.94
CA MET A 379 -56.22 6.51 -14.82
C MET A 379 -56.85 7.21 -13.63
N ARG A 380 -56.14 7.29 -12.49
CA ARG A 380 -56.71 7.97 -11.30
C ARG A 380 -56.82 9.49 -11.50
N VAL A 381 -55.85 10.11 -12.15
CA VAL A 381 -55.89 11.54 -12.49
C VAL A 381 -57.07 11.82 -13.42
N LYS A 382 -57.28 11.00 -14.45
CA LYS A 382 -58.47 11.14 -15.37
C LYS A 382 -59.78 10.97 -14.63
N ALA A 383 -59.87 10.03 -13.69
CA ALA A 383 -61.07 9.86 -12.87
C ALA A 383 -61.37 11.10 -11.98
N LEU A 384 -60.32 11.63 -11.35
CA LEU A 384 -60.46 12.84 -10.54
C LEU A 384 -60.80 14.07 -11.36
N GLU A 385 -60.27 14.21 -12.58
CA GLU A 385 -60.67 15.28 -13.50
C GLU A 385 -62.16 15.21 -13.90
N MET A 386 -62.68 14.00 -14.15
CA MET A 386 -64.11 13.79 -14.41
C MET A 386 -64.96 14.11 -13.18
N GLU A 387 -64.56 13.69 -12.00
CA GLU A 387 -65.23 14.01 -10.74
C GLU A 387 -65.26 15.54 -10.50
N LEU A 388 -64.16 16.24 -10.75
CA LEU A 388 -64.05 17.68 -10.60
C LEU A 388 -64.94 18.40 -11.62
N ALA A 389 -65.00 17.95 -12.90
CA ALA A 389 -65.89 18.51 -13.90
C ALA A 389 -67.36 18.34 -13.53
N ALA A 390 -67.76 17.16 -13.04
CA ALA A 390 -69.11 16.89 -12.55
C ALA A 390 -69.50 17.74 -11.35
N ALA A 391 -68.56 17.89 -10.40
CA ALA A 391 -68.79 18.79 -9.23
C ALA A 391 -68.90 20.25 -9.66
N GLY A 392 -68.12 20.70 -10.62
CA GLY A 392 -68.22 22.05 -11.20
C GLY A 392 -69.60 22.31 -11.86
N GLN A 393 -70.09 21.33 -12.63
CA GLN A 393 -71.45 21.42 -13.23
C GLN A 393 -72.58 21.49 -12.16
N ASN A 394 -72.46 20.67 -11.10
CA ASN A 394 -73.40 20.70 -10.00
C ASN A 394 -73.40 22.04 -9.25
N VAL A 395 -72.26 22.62 -8.98
CA VAL A 395 -72.15 23.96 -8.37
C VAL A 395 -72.75 25.03 -9.29
N HIS A 396 -72.50 24.95 -10.58
CA HIS A 396 -73.08 25.92 -11.55
C HIS A 396 -74.58 25.81 -11.62
N ALA A 397 -75.15 24.60 -11.64
CA ALA A 397 -76.61 24.37 -11.60
C ALA A 397 -77.26 24.89 -10.28
N GLN A 398 -76.61 24.70 -9.14
CA GLN A 398 -77.05 25.23 -7.84
C GLN A 398 -77.01 26.77 -7.77
N MET A 399 -75.98 27.40 -8.37
CA MET A 399 -75.92 28.86 -8.46
C MET A 399 -76.98 29.41 -9.38
N ALA A 400 -77.25 28.83 -10.53
CA ALA A 400 -78.36 29.22 -11.42
C ALA A 400 -79.69 29.11 -10.73
N GLY A 401 -79.95 28.02 -9.97
CA GLY A 401 -81.21 27.91 -9.19
C GLY A 401 -81.34 28.95 -8.07
N LYS A 402 -80.23 29.38 -7.44
CA LYS A 402 -80.20 30.46 -6.48
C LYS A 402 -80.46 31.82 -7.13
N ASP A 403 -79.93 32.08 -8.29
CA ASP A 403 -80.15 33.31 -9.05
C ASP A 403 -81.62 33.44 -9.48
N GLU A 404 -82.26 32.36 -9.93
CA GLU A 404 -83.70 32.32 -10.20
C GLU A 404 -84.51 32.61 -8.95
N MET A 405 -84.16 32.03 -7.80
CA MET A 405 -84.89 32.29 -6.54
C MET A 405 -84.73 33.76 -6.08
N LEU A 406 -83.51 34.30 -6.23
CA LEU A 406 -83.29 35.73 -5.93
C LEU A 406 -84.12 36.65 -6.82
N GLN A 407 -84.21 36.32 -8.11
CA GLN A 407 -85.06 37.10 -9.06
C GLN A 407 -86.50 37.03 -8.71
N GLN A 408 -87.04 35.84 -8.33
CA GLN A 408 -88.44 35.72 -7.87
C GLN A 408 -88.71 36.51 -6.57
N LEU A 409 -87.78 36.51 -5.60
CA LEU A 409 -87.88 37.28 -4.39
C LEU A 409 -87.85 38.81 -4.69
N GLN A 410 -87.01 39.23 -5.60
CA GLN A 410 -86.96 40.62 -6.03
C GLN A 410 -88.29 41.07 -6.68
N GLU A 411 -88.86 40.24 -7.55
CA GLU A 411 -90.20 40.52 -8.11
C GLU A 411 -91.31 40.57 -7.07
N GLN A 412 -91.26 39.69 -6.06
CA GLN A 412 -92.18 39.71 -4.95
C GLN A 412 -92.08 41.00 -4.12
N VAL A 413 -90.84 41.40 -3.77
CA VAL A 413 -90.58 42.65 -3.05
C VAL A 413 -91.07 43.84 -3.84
N GLU A 414 -90.86 43.90 -5.13
CA GLU A 414 -91.30 44.99 -6.01
C GLU A 414 -92.84 45.03 -6.12
N THR A 415 -93.48 43.87 -6.16
CA THR A 415 -94.92 43.75 -6.12
C THR A 415 -95.50 44.23 -4.78
N TRP A 416 -94.87 43.89 -3.68
CA TRP A 416 -95.29 44.39 -2.33
C TRP A 416 -95.00 45.87 -2.19
N ARG A 417 -93.97 46.43 -2.75
CA ARG A 417 -93.64 47.85 -2.75
C ARG A 417 -94.73 48.65 -3.51
N LYS A 418 -95.13 48.21 -4.72
CA LYS A 418 -96.18 48.81 -5.52
C LYS A 418 -97.52 48.76 -4.77
N LYS A 419 -97.87 47.70 -4.03
CA LYS A 419 -99.09 47.63 -3.21
C LYS A 419 -99.05 48.59 -2.03
N TYR A 420 -97.88 48.79 -1.43
CA TYR A 420 -97.74 49.73 -0.31
C TYR A 420 -97.77 51.19 -0.79
N GLU A 421 -97.22 51.51 -1.97
CA GLU A 421 -97.28 52.86 -2.55
C GLU A 421 -98.72 53.23 -3.07
N ALA A 422 -99.57 52.21 -3.27
CA ALA A 422 -101.01 52.41 -3.70
C ALA A 422 -101.99 52.48 -2.57
N LEU A 423 -101.60 52.36 -1.27
CA LEU A 423 -102.39 52.58 -0.07
C LEU A 423 -102.11 53.96 0.48
#